data_ae44b0013d239c5621ea7e134b8a1a93
#
_entry.id   ae44b0013d239c5621ea7e134b8a1a93
#
_cell.length_a   1.000
_cell.length_b   1.000
_cell.length_c   1.000
_cell.angle_alpha   90.00
_cell.angle_beta   90.00
_cell.angle_gamma   90.00
#
_symmetry.space_group_name_H-M   'P 1'
#
loop_
_entity.id
_entity.type
_entity.pdbx_description
1 polymer ?
#
loop_
_entity_poly.entity_id
_entity_poly.type
_entity_poly.pdbx_seq_one_letter_code
_entity_poly.pdbx_strand_id
1 'polypeptide(L)'
;KDGIFSKISKDIRPPKNAILINGRGKHITAGIIDCHSHTALSAVNEGSQAITSEVRIKDVINPYDIAIYRELAGGLTTANLLHGSANPIGGQNAVIKLRWGSTAEDMIVEDAIEGIKFALGENVKQSNWGDDYDYRYPQTRMGVDQIIRQGFNSALDYKNTWDKYEKSDKKTIIPPRKDLESEALLEIINGERIIHCHS
;
A
#
# COMPACT_ATOMS: atom_id res chain seq x y z
N LYS A 1 7.13 23.67 -16.57
CA LYS A 1 6.62 24.43 -15.43
C LYS A 1 5.36 23.69 -14.93
N ASP A 2 5.24 23.51 -13.62
CA ASP A 2 4.09 22.87 -12.98
C ASP A 2 3.76 21.49 -13.59
N GLY A 3 4.79 20.66 -13.83
CA GLY A 3 4.65 19.32 -14.44
C GLY A 3 4.33 19.31 -15.95
N ILE A 4 4.29 20.45 -16.60
CA ILE A 4 3.89 20.58 -18.02
C ILE A 4 5.02 21.17 -18.85
N PHE A 5 5.20 20.67 -20.08
CA PHE A 5 6.06 21.29 -21.07
C PHE A 5 5.50 22.64 -21.48
N SER A 6 6.18 23.73 -21.13
CA SER A 6 5.76 25.09 -21.51
C SER A 6 6.14 25.42 -22.95
N LYS A 7 7.22 24.86 -23.48
CA LYS A 7 7.68 25.07 -24.85
C LYS A 7 8.63 23.94 -25.29
N ILE A 8 8.45 23.49 -26.52
CA ILE A 8 9.38 22.60 -27.24
C ILE A 8 9.76 23.30 -28.53
N SER A 9 11.05 23.57 -28.74
CA SER A 9 11.56 24.26 -29.95
C SER A 9 13.05 24.01 -30.12
N LYS A 10 13.54 24.18 -31.35
CA LYS A 10 14.98 24.10 -31.66
C LYS A 10 15.74 25.30 -31.06
N ASP A 11 15.09 26.46 -31.00
CA ASP A 11 15.67 27.73 -30.53
C ASP A 11 14.89 28.25 -29.33
N ILE A 12 15.32 27.87 -28.13
CA ILE A 12 14.76 28.36 -26.89
C ILE A 12 15.76 29.26 -26.21
N ARG A 13 15.36 30.50 -25.91
CA ARG A 13 16.09 31.35 -24.99
C ARG A 13 15.58 31.11 -23.58
N PRO A 14 16.38 30.48 -22.71
CA PRO A 14 15.90 30.17 -21.35
C PRO A 14 15.77 31.48 -20.54
N PRO A 15 14.84 31.54 -19.58
CA PRO A 15 14.79 32.66 -18.61
C PRO A 15 16.07 32.73 -17.79
N LYS A 16 16.41 33.94 -17.27
CA LYS A 16 17.65 34.18 -16.52
C LYS A 16 17.89 33.22 -15.35
N ASN A 17 16.82 32.72 -14.73
CA ASN A 17 16.87 31.85 -13.54
C ASN A 17 16.58 30.36 -13.88
N ALA A 18 16.65 29.98 -15.15
CA ALA A 18 16.42 28.60 -15.54
C ALA A 18 17.63 27.71 -15.23
N ILE A 19 17.37 26.53 -14.71
CA ILE A 19 18.39 25.47 -14.61
C ILE A 19 18.58 24.87 -16.00
N LEU A 20 19.80 24.92 -16.51
CA LEU A 20 20.15 24.38 -17.81
C LEU A 20 20.75 22.99 -17.65
N ILE A 21 20.14 21.99 -18.28
CA ILE A 21 20.66 20.62 -18.31
C ILE A 21 21.08 20.30 -19.74
N ASN A 22 22.38 19.97 -19.96
CA ASN A 22 22.86 19.53 -21.25
C ASN A 22 22.42 18.10 -21.54
N GLY A 23 21.39 17.94 -22.36
CA GLY A 23 20.84 16.65 -22.79
C GLY A 23 21.36 16.13 -24.13
N ARG A 24 22.46 16.70 -24.68
CA ARG A 24 22.99 16.27 -25.98
C ARG A 24 23.36 14.77 -25.96
N GLY A 25 22.81 14.00 -26.90
CA GLY A 25 23.01 12.56 -26.98
C GLY A 25 22.29 11.74 -25.92
N LYS A 26 21.34 12.37 -25.19
CA LYS A 26 20.52 11.71 -24.17
C LYS A 26 19.05 11.72 -24.58
N HIS A 27 18.31 10.78 -24.03
CA HIS A 27 16.85 10.71 -24.12
C HIS A 27 16.20 11.27 -22.86
N ILE A 28 15.06 11.89 -23.00
CA ILE A 28 14.24 12.36 -21.88
C ILE A 28 12.95 11.55 -21.87
N THR A 29 12.66 10.90 -20.75
CA THR A 29 11.44 10.14 -20.52
C THR A 29 10.72 10.68 -19.29
N ALA A 30 9.46 10.32 -19.14
CA ALA A 30 8.79 10.44 -17.84
C ALA A 30 9.51 9.56 -16.81
N GLY A 31 9.43 9.91 -15.53
CA GLY A 31 9.90 9.04 -14.45
C GLY A 31 9.13 7.72 -14.44
N ILE A 32 9.83 6.64 -14.10
CA ILE A 32 9.23 5.31 -13.98
C ILE A 32 8.37 5.27 -12.72
N ILE A 33 7.23 4.60 -12.79
CA ILE A 33 6.36 4.30 -11.67
C ILE A 33 6.40 2.79 -11.44
N ASP A 34 6.87 2.37 -10.27
CA ASP A 34 6.78 0.98 -9.85
C ASP A 34 5.46 0.74 -9.12
N CYS A 35 4.61 -0.12 -9.67
CA CYS A 35 3.29 -0.41 -9.12
C CYS A 35 3.31 -1.48 -8.01
N HIS A 36 4.47 -2.10 -7.72
CA HIS A 36 4.62 -3.13 -6.68
C HIS A 36 6.04 -3.13 -6.12
N SER A 37 6.26 -2.38 -5.06
CA SER A 37 7.56 -2.26 -4.43
C SER A 37 7.53 -2.53 -2.93
N HIS A 38 8.71 -2.88 -2.39
CA HIS A 38 8.99 -2.99 -0.95
C HIS A 38 10.20 -2.13 -0.55
N THR A 39 10.59 -1.19 -1.41
CA THR A 39 11.68 -0.24 -1.14
C THR A 39 11.29 0.75 -0.04
N ALA A 40 12.26 1.40 0.56
CA ALA A 40 12.05 2.43 1.57
C ALA A 40 11.19 1.97 2.78
N LEU A 41 11.25 0.70 3.15
CA LEU A 41 10.49 0.15 4.29
C LEU A 41 11.42 -0.42 5.34
N SER A 42 11.16 -0.12 6.62
CA SER A 42 11.83 -0.74 7.76
C SER A 42 11.27 -2.13 8.10
N ALA A 43 10.04 -2.42 7.67
CA ALA A 43 9.41 -3.74 7.76
C ALA A 43 8.44 -3.93 6.59
N VAL A 44 8.35 -5.16 6.07
CA VAL A 44 7.55 -5.47 4.88
C VAL A 44 6.28 -6.25 5.25
N ASN A 45 6.32 -7.04 6.30
CA ASN A 45 5.24 -7.92 6.70
C ASN A 45 4.86 -7.74 8.17
N GLU A 46 3.56 -7.70 8.44
CA GLU A 46 3.01 -8.08 9.73
C GLU A 46 2.41 -9.48 9.56
N GLY A 47 3.21 -10.51 9.85
CA GLY A 47 2.93 -11.89 9.46
C GLY A 47 2.31 -12.77 10.53
N SER A 48 2.09 -12.25 11.75
CA SER A 48 1.64 -13.02 12.92
C SER A 48 0.19 -13.51 12.82
N GLN A 49 -0.65 -12.81 12.05
CA GLN A 49 -2.06 -13.15 11.84
C GLN A 49 -2.35 -13.38 10.35
N ALA A 50 -3.46 -14.04 10.06
CA ALA A 50 -3.88 -14.32 8.69
C ALA A 50 -4.55 -13.11 8.01
N ILE A 51 -5.13 -12.23 8.79
CA ILE A 51 -5.72 -10.95 8.36
C ILE A 51 -5.06 -9.85 9.18
N THR A 52 -4.56 -8.84 8.51
CA THR A 52 -3.92 -7.65 9.10
C THR A 52 -4.27 -6.40 8.27
N SER A 53 -5.53 -6.29 7.83
CA SER A 53 -5.99 -5.19 6.96
C SER A 53 -5.90 -3.81 7.60
N GLU A 54 -5.80 -3.73 8.93
CA GLU A 54 -5.65 -2.50 9.70
C GLU A 54 -4.23 -1.92 9.73
N VAL A 55 -3.19 -2.74 9.44
CA VAL A 55 -1.82 -2.23 9.43
C VAL A 55 -1.52 -1.45 8.16
N ARG A 56 -0.65 -0.45 8.26
CA ARG A 56 -0.42 0.50 7.17
C ARG A 56 1.05 0.59 6.83
N ILE A 57 1.39 0.40 5.57
CA ILE A 57 2.76 0.53 5.08
C ILE A 57 3.34 1.93 5.32
N LYS A 58 2.50 2.96 5.31
CA LYS A 58 2.96 4.33 5.57
C LYS A 58 3.61 4.53 6.94
N ASP A 59 3.27 3.70 7.92
CA ASP A 59 3.80 3.81 9.28
C ASP A 59 5.24 3.25 9.42
N VAL A 60 5.74 2.57 8.40
CA VAL A 60 7.07 1.94 8.39
C VAL A 60 7.97 2.44 7.26
N ILE A 61 7.63 3.58 6.63
CA ILE A 61 8.47 4.20 5.60
C ILE A 61 9.80 4.63 6.22
N ASN A 62 10.90 4.19 5.60
CA ASN A 62 12.26 4.55 5.98
C ASN A 62 12.84 5.53 4.94
N PRO A 63 12.87 6.85 5.21
CA PRO A 63 13.36 7.85 4.26
C PRO A 63 14.89 7.80 4.09
N TYR A 64 15.60 7.04 4.92
CA TYR A 64 17.07 6.89 4.87
C TYR A 64 17.51 5.63 4.13
N ASP A 65 16.59 4.86 3.56
CA ASP A 65 16.93 3.67 2.77
C ASP A 65 17.71 4.08 1.53
N ILE A 66 18.94 3.59 1.39
CA ILE A 66 19.80 3.88 0.25
C ILE A 66 19.20 3.40 -1.09
N ALA A 67 18.25 2.49 -1.07
CA ALA A 67 17.52 2.07 -2.25
C ALA A 67 16.81 3.24 -2.94
N ILE A 68 16.27 4.22 -2.19
CA ILE A 68 15.66 5.43 -2.74
C ILE A 68 16.64 6.14 -3.69
N TYR A 69 17.86 6.36 -3.25
CA TYR A 69 18.91 7.01 -4.07
C TYR A 69 19.26 6.18 -5.33
N ARG A 70 19.40 4.87 -5.16
CA ARG A 70 19.77 3.96 -6.25
C ARG A 70 18.68 3.88 -7.31
N GLU A 71 17.45 3.80 -6.90
CA GLU A 71 16.29 3.73 -7.78
C GLU A 71 16.05 5.05 -8.51
N LEU A 72 16.22 6.19 -7.82
CA LEU A 72 16.23 7.52 -8.47
C LEU A 72 17.30 7.62 -9.56
N ALA A 73 18.50 7.11 -9.29
CA ALA A 73 19.58 7.08 -10.29
C ALA A 73 19.22 6.19 -11.49
N GLY A 74 18.38 5.17 -11.30
CA GLY A 74 17.82 4.32 -12.36
C GLY A 74 16.62 4.93 -13.09
N GLY A 75 16.08 6.06 -12.60
CA GLY A 75 14.95 6.75 -13.22
C GLY A 75 13.58 6.42 -12.60
N LEU A 76 13.53 5.62 -11.52
CA LEU A 76 12.31 5.39 -10.75
C LEU A 76 11.99 6.65 -9.92
N THR A 77 10.78 7.17 -10.03
CA THR A 77 10.38 8.42 -9.35
C THR A 77 9.19 8.24 -8.41
N THR A 78 8.44 7.18 -8.59
CA THR A 78 7.24 6.89 -7.80
C THR A 78 7.13 5.40 -7.58
N ALA A 79 6.79 4.98 -6.37
CA ALA A 79 6.58 3.58 -6.03
C ALA A 79 5.29 3.38 -5.23
N ASN A 80 4.55 2.33 -5.56
CA ASN A 80 3.46 1.83 -4.75
C ASN A 80 4.01 0.79 -3.77
N LEU A 81 4.12 1.17 -2.52
CA LEU A 81 4.65 0.34 -1.45
C LEU A 81 3.57 -0.59 -0.91
N LEU A 82 3.81 -1.88 -1.00
CA LEU A 82 2.85 -2.90 -0.61
C LEU A 82 3.35 -3.67 0.62
N HIS A 83 2.41 -4.12 1.43
CA HIS A 83 2.65 -5.20 2.39
C HIS A 83 3.14 -6.44 1.64
N GLY A 84 4.03 -7.22 2.22
CA GLY A 84 4.50 -8.46 1.61
C GLY A 84 3.40 -9.53 1.54
N SER A 85 3.72 -10.66 0.89
CA SER A 85 2.74 -11.73 0.64
C SER A 85 2.73 -12.78 1.76
N ALA A 86 2.86 -12.36 3.02
CA ALA A 86 2.85 -13.26 4.16
C ALA A 86 1.44 -13.73 4.57
N ASN A 87 0.42 -12.90 4.32
CA ASN A 87 -0.96 -13.08 4.79
C ASN A 87 -1.93 -13.21 3.62
N PRO A 88 -3.01 -14.01 3.73
CA PRO A 88 -4.11 -13.95 2.77
C PRO A 88 -4.70 -12.55 2.59
N ILE A 89 -4.85 -11.81 3.70
CA ILE A 89 -5.19 -10.39 3.73
C ILE A 89 -4.10 -9.68 4.53
N GLY A 90 -3.28 -8.88 3.86
CA GLY A 90 -2.20 -8.10 4.46
C GLY A 90 -2.61 -6.65 4.72
N GLY A 91 -1.63 -5.75 4.77
CA GLY A 91 -1.82 -4.35 5.14
C GLY A 91 -2.15 -3.41 3.99
N GLN A 92 -2.45 -2.18 4.36
CA GLN A 92 -2.77 -1.07 3.48
C GLN A 92 -1.50 -0.55 2.80
N ASN A 93 -1.61 -0.21 1.50
CA ASN A 93 -0.50 0.33 0.71
C ASN A 93 -0.20 1.81 1.04
N ALA A 94 0.92 2.29 0.52
CA ALA A 94 1.23 3.70 0.42
C ALA A 94 1.91 3.98 -0.92
N VAL A 95 1.51 5.05 -1.60
CA VAL A 95 2.22 5.51 -2.79
C VAL A 95 3.17 6.63 -2.38
N ILE A 96 4.43 6.51 -2.77
CA ILE A 96 5.44 7.52 -2.48
C ILE A 96 6.09 8.07 -3.75
N LYS A 97 6.52 9.32 -3.68
CA LYS A 97 7.54 9.86 -4.59
C LYS A 97 8.92 9.64 -3.95
N LEU A 98 9.83 9.06 -4.71
CA LEU A 98 11.19 8.88 -4.25
C LEU A 98 11.88 10.24 -4.16
N ARG A 99 12.13 10.71 -2.94
CA ARG A 99 12.75 12.02 -2.66
C ARG A 99 13.87 11.83 -1.66
N TRP A 100 15.07 11.57 -2.16
CA TRP A 100 16.24 11.43 -1.29
C TRP A 100 16.48 12.67 -0.44
N GLY A 101 16.58 12.50 0.86
CA GLY A 101 16.78 13.58 1.84
C GLY A 101 15.49 14.25 2.34
N SER A 102 14.32 13.77 1.94
CA SER A 102 13.03 14.21 2.49
C SER A 102 12.64 13.43 3.74
N THR A 103 11.58 13.87 4.41
CA THR A 103 10.92 13.10 5.47
C THR A 103 10.00 12.04 4.87
N ALA A 104 9.56 11.07 5.67
CA ALA A 104 8.61 10.06 5.23
C ALA A 104 7.29 10.69 4.77
N GLU A 105 6.80 11.67 5.53
CA GLU A 105 5.56 12.40 5.24
C GLU A 105 5.63 13.13 3.89
N ASP A 106 6.75 13.81 3.62
CA ASP A 106 6.94 14.54 2.36
C ASP A 106 7.03 13.63 1.12
N MET A 107 7.30 12.35 1.33
CA MET A 107 7.33 11.37 0.24
C MET A 107 5.95 10.85 -0.12
N ILE A 108 4.98 10.83 0.82
CA ILE A 108 3.64 10.26 0.60
C ILE A 108 2.87 11.06 -0.46
N VAL A 109 2.15 10.37 -1.32
CA VAL A 109 1.19 10.93 -2.28
C VAL A 109 -0.21 10.77 -1.68
N GLU A 110 -0.72 11.81 -1.04
CA GLU A 110 -1.98 11.78 -0.29
C GLU A 110 -3.21 11.43 -1.14
N ASP A 111 -3.25 11.89 -2.40
CA ASP A 111 -4.38 11.66 -3.32
C ASP A 111 -4.24 10.35 -4.12
N ALA A 112 -3.32 9.46 -3.74
CA ALA A 112 -3.17 8.18 -4.41
C ALA A 112 -4.32 7.23 -4.08
N ILE A 113 -4.64 6.34 -5.01
CA ILE A 113 -5.64 5.30 -4.78
C ILE A 113 -5.18 4.40 -3.64
N GLU A 114 -5.97 4.33 -2.60
CA GLU A 114 -5.72 3.46 -1.46
C GLU A 114 -6.08 2.01 -1.78
N GLY A 115 -5.35 1.07 -1.17
CA GLY A 115 -5.57 -0.35 -1.40
C GLY A 115 -5.10 -1.21 -0.24
N ILE A 116 -5.42 -2.50 -0.31
CA ILE A 116 -4.97 -3.51 0.65
C ILE A 116 -4.31 -4.65 -0.13
N LYS A 117 -3.18 -5.14 0.38
CA LYS A 117 -2.47 -6.27 -0.20
C LYS A 117 -3.15 -7.59 0.17
N PHE A 118 -3.49 -8.37 -0.87
CA PHE A 118 -3.92 -9.76 -0.75
C PHE A 118 -2.89 -10.69 -1.36
N ALA A 119 -2.87 -11.94 -0.94
CA ALA A 119 -2.08 -12.98 -1.57
C ALA A 119 -2.81 -14.33 -1.55
N LEU A 120 -2.75 -15.04 -2.67
CA LEU A 120 -3.50 -16.28 -2.91
C LEU A 120 -2.61 -17.50 -3.09
N GLY A 121 -1.31 -17.29 -3.37
CA GLY A 121 -0.39 -18.34 -3.78
C GLY A 121 0.18 -19.17 -2.63
N GLU A 122 1.37 -19.69 -2.87
CA GLU A 122 2.08 -20.55 -1.91
C GLU A 122 2.60 -19.77 -0.69
N ASN A 123 2.91 -18.47 -0.86
CA ASN A 123 3.56 -17.67 0.18
C ASN A 123 2.74 -17.54 1.46
N VAL A 124 1.41 -17.55 1.37
CA VAL A 124 0.52 -17.35 2.51
C VAL A 124 0.21 -18.64 3.27
N LYS A 125 0.62 -19.80 2.72
CA LYS A 125 0.49 -21.08 3.40
C LYS A 125 1.64 -21.28 4.38
N GLN A 126 1.34 -21.34 5.64
CA GLN A 126 2.38 -21.49 6.68
C GLN A 126 3.19 -22.78 6.58
N SER A 127 2.63 -23.83 5.96
CA SER A 127 3.35 -25.06 5.68
C SER A 127 4.61 -24.90 4.81
N ASN A 128 4.78 -23.77 4.13
CA ASN A 128 5.94 -23.48 3.29
C ASN A 128 7.02 -22.66 3.99
N TRP A 129 6.82 -22.22 5.23
CA TRP A 129 7.72 -21.29 5.91
C TRP A 129 8.89 -21.97 6.61
N GLY A 130 8.91 -23.30 6.68
CA GLY A 130 9.93 -24.11 7.35
C GLY A 130 9.67 -24.31 8.83
N ASP A 131 10.51 -25.13 9.47
CA ASP A 131 10.31 -25.58 10.85
C ASP A 131 10.69 -24.54 11.91
N ASP A 132 11.37 -23.45 11.51
CA ASP A 132 11.84 -22.39 12.42
C ASP A 132 10.76 -21.34 12.70
N TYR A 133 9.58 -21.45 12.11
CA TYR A 133 8.48 -20.51 12.28
C TYR A 133 7.31 -21.14 13.01
N ASP A 134 6.69 -20.36 13.91
CA ASP A 134 5.45 -20.77 14.57
C ASP A 134 4.34 -21.00 13.55
N TYR A 135 3.70 -22.15 13.63
CA TYR A 135 2.62 -22.50 12.74
C TYR A 135 1.38 -21.69 13.08
N ARG A 136 0.85 -20.99 12.08
CA ARG A 136 -0.49 -20.40 12.14
C ARG A 136 -1.36 -20.86 10.98
N TYR A 137 -2.64 -20.67 11.08
CA TYR A 137 -3.58 -20.84 9.97
C TYR A 137 -3.40 -19.69 8.95
N PRO A 138 -3.53 -19.92 7.63
CA PRO A 138 -3.87 -21.17 6.96
C PRO A 138 -2.66 -22.05 6.60
N GLN A 139 -2.86 -23.35 6.50
CA GLN A 139 -1.84 -24.32 6.08
C GLN A 139 -1.99 -24.74 4.61
N THR A 140 -3.18 -24.56 4.03
CA THR A 140 -3.52 -25.01 2.67
C THR A 140 -4.30 -23.93 1.93
N ARG A 141 -4.48 -24.11 0.60
CA ARG A 141 -5.33 -23.23 -0.22
C ARG A 141 -6.79 -23.22 0.23
N MET A 142 -7.29 -24.32 0.78
CA MET A 142 -8.64 -24.37 1.38
C MET A 142 -8.75 -23.37 2.54
N GLY A 143 -7.72 -23.32 3.38
CA GLY A 143 -7.66 -22.34 4.47
C GLY A 143 -7.52 -20.90 3.99
N VAL A 144 -6.77 -20.65 2.92
CA VAL A 144 -6.65 -19.31 2.31
C VAL A 144 -8.02 -18.81 1.83
N ASP A 145 -8.77 -19.62 1.08
CA ASP A 145 -10.13 -19.27 0.62
C ASP A 145 -11.07 -19.02 1.81
N GLN A 146 -11.02 -19.88 2.82
CA GLN A 146 -11.86 -19.73 4.01
C GLN A 146 -11.57 -18.42 4.76
N ILE A 147 -10.30 -18.05 4.94
CA ILE A 147 -9.90 -16.81 5.63
C ILE A 147 -10.43 -15.58 4.89
N ILE A 148 -10.28 -15.55 3.58
CA ILE A 148 -10.76 -14.41 2.78
C ILE A 148 -12.27 -14.26 2.92
N ARG A 149 -13.03 -15.36 2.77
CA ARG A 149 -14.49 -15.33 2.94
C ARG A 149 -14.90 -14.92 4.36
N GLN A 150 -14.21 -15.45 5.37
CA GLN A 150 -14.50 -15.14 6.76
C GLN A 150 -14.24 -13.67 7.08
N GLY A 151 -13.14 -13.09 6.59
CA GLY A 151 -12.83 -11.68 6.79
C GLY A 151 -13.95 -10.77 6.27
N PHE A 152 -14.38 -10.97 5.03
CA PHE A 152 -15.48 -10.17 4.46
C PHE A 152 -16.82 -10.42 5.15
N ASN A 153 -17.13 -11.66 5.56
CA ASN A 153 -18.35 -11.93 6.34
C ASN A 153 -18.31 -11.22 7.69
N SER A 154 -17.17 -11.26 8.39
CA SER A 154 -17.02 -10.54 9.67
C SER A 154 -17.20 -9.04 9.49
N ALA A 155 -16.65 -8.45 8.43
CA ALA A 155 -16.84 -7.03 8.12
C ALA A 155 -18.32 -6.67 7.85
N LEU A 156 -19.04 -7.53 7.12
CA LEU A 156 -20.49 -7.34 6.89
C LEU A 156 -21.30 -7.46 8.18
N ASP A 157 -20.98 -8.41 9.06
CA ASP A 157 -21.66 -8.55 10.36
C ASP A 157 -21.34 -7.36 11.26
N TYR A 158 -20.12 -6.86 11.25
CA TYR A 158 -19.73 -5.63 11.94
C TYR A 158 -20.55 -4.44 11.44
N LYS A 159 -20.65 -4.24 10.11
CA LYS A 159 -21.50 -3.21 9.52
C LYS A 159 -22.95 -3.33 9.96
N ASN A 160 -23.52 -4.53 9.88
CA ASN A 160 -24.92 -4.78 10.30
C ASN A 160 -25.15 -4.43 11.78
N THR A 161 -24.16 -4.65 12.63
CA THR A 161 -24.22 -4.32 14.06
C THR A 161 -24.23 -2.81 14.27
N TRP A 162 -23.38 -2.06 13.56
CA TRP A 162 -23.39 -0.60 13.57
C TRP A 162 -24.67 -0.02 12.99
N ASP A 163 -25.17 -0.55 11.87
CA ASP A 163 -26.43 -0.12 11.26
C ASP A 163 -27.63 -0.29 12.21
N LYS A 164 -27.65 -1.37 13.00
CA LYS A 164 -28.68 -1.58 14.04
C LYS A 164 -28.54 -0.57 15.17
N TYR A 165 -27.32 -0.32 15.63
CA TYR A 165 -27.05 0.68 16.66
C TYR A 165 -27.49 2.08 16.22
N GLU A 166 -27.12 2.50 15.01
CA GLU A 166 -27.47 3.82 14.47
C GLU A 166 -29.00 4.03 14.35
N LYS A 167 -29.74 2.97 14.08
CA LYS A 167 -31.24 2.99 14.01
C LYS A 167 -31.93 2.84 15.35
N SER A 168 -31.19 2.56 16.42
CA SER A 168 -31.75 2.31 17.76
C SER A 168 -31.87 3.59 18.59
N ASP A 169 -32.53 3.48 19.76
CA ASP A 169 -32.44 4.51 20.79
C ASP A 169 -31.06 4.43 21.49
N LYS A 170 -30.14 5.27 21.03
CA LYS A 170 -28.74 5.34 21.49
C LYS A 170 -28.60 5.58 23.01
N LYS A 171 -29.65 5.98 23.71
CA LYS A 171 -29.65 6.18 25.17
C LYS A 171 -29.72 4.86 25.95
N THR A 172 -30.21 3.80 25.31
CA THR A 172 -30.49 2.51 25.96
C THR A 172 -29.56 1.41 25.54
N ILE A 173 -28.73 1.62 24.48
CA ILE A 173 -27.85 0.59 23.87
C ILE A 173 -26.40 1.07 23.89
N ILE A 174 -25.50 0.17 24.30
CA ILE A 174 -24.07 0.42 24.27
C ILE A 174 -23.58 0.40 22.81
N PRO A 175 -22.77 1.39 22.37
CA PRO A 175 -22.23 1.40 21.02
C PRO A 175 -21.35 0.16 20.79
N PRO A 176 -21.38 -0.42 19.58
CA PRO A 176 -20.48 -1.51 19.24
C PRO A 176 -19.02 -1.07 19.37
N ARG A 177 -18.14 -2.00 19.70
CA ARG A 177 -16.69 -1.73 19.70
C ARG A 177 -16.22 -1.49 18.27
N LYS A 178 -15.34 -0.50 18.09
CA LYS A 178 -14.63 -0.31 16.82
C LYS A 178 -13.66 -1.46 16.57
N ASP A 179 -13.69 -1.95 15.34
CA ASP A 179 -12.85 -3.01 14.82
C ASP A 179 -12.16 -2.51 13.54
N LEU A 180 -10.87 -2.16 13.66
CA LEU A 180 -10.11 -1.55 12.58
C LEU A 180 -9.89 -2.51 11.39
N GLU A 181 -9.78 -3.82 11.65
CA GLU A 181 -9.70 -4.84 10.62
C GLU A 181 -10.95 -4.85 9.76
N SER A 182 -12.13 -4.90 10.41
CA SER A 182 -13.42 -4.87 9.71
C SER A 182 -13.68 -3.53 9.01
N GLU A 183 -13.29 -2.39 9.61
CA GLU A 183 -13.41 -1.06 8.97
C GLU A 183 -12.64 -1.02 7.65
N ALA A 184 -11.37 -1.47 7.65
CA ALA A 184 -10.56 -1.50 6.43
C ALA A 184 -11.13 -2.41 5.33
N LEU A 185 -11.72 -3.56 5.71
CA LEU A 185 -12.38 -4.45 4.74
C LEU A 185 -13.69 -3.87 4.21
N LEU A 186 -14.41 -3.08 5.01
CA LEU A 186 -15.61 -2.37 4.55
C LEU A 186 -15.30 -1.32 3.49
N GLU A 187 -14.16 -0.63 3.58
CA GLU A 187 -13.72 0.31 2.55
C GLU A 187 -13.57 -0.38 1.18
N ILE A 188 -13.12 -1.64 1.14
CA ILE A 188 -13.10 -2.44 -0.10
C ILE A 188 -14.52 -2.72 -0.60
N ILE A 189 -15.42 -3.16 0.30
CA ILE A 189 -16.83 -3.47 -0.05
C ILE A 189 -17.53 -2.23 -0.59
N ASN A 190 -17.23 -1.06 -0.03
CA ASN A 190 -17.80 0.23 -0.45
C ASN A 190 -17.18 0.77 -1.75
N GLY A 191 -16.08 0.17 -2.24
CA GLY A 191 -15.37 0.66 -3.43
C GLY A 191 -14.44 1.84 -3.17
N GLU A 192 -14.10 2.10 -1.92
CA GLU A 192 -13.20 3.18 -1.48
C GLU A 192 -11.73 2.73 -1.55
N ARG A 193 -11.45 1.42 -1.47
CA ARG A 193 -10.14 0.79 -1.58
C ARG A 193 -10.10 -0.29 -2.64
N ILE A 194 -8.96 -0.45 -3.30
CA ILE A 194 -8.72 -1.53 -4.25
C ILE A 194 -7.96 -2.69 -3.61
N ILE A 195 -8.02 -3.86 -4.24
CA ILE A 195 -7.24 -5.03 -3.84
C ILE A 195 -6.01 -5.14 -4.74
N HIS A 196 -4.83 -5.19 -4.12
CA HIS A 196 -3.57 -5.56 -4.78
C HIS A 196 -3.32 -7.04 -4.53
N CYS A 197 -3.59 -7.89 -5.50
CA CYS A 197 -3.49 -9.33 -5.33
C CYS A 197 -2.20 -9.91 -5.92
N HIS A 198 -1.47 -10.68 -5.10
CA HIS A 198 -0.35 -11.51 -5.51
C HIS A 198 -0.80 -12.98 -5.59
N SER A 199 -0.56 -13.63 -6.72
CA SER A 199 -0.90 -15.04 -6.94
C SER A 199 0.33 -15.83 -7.43
#